data_3aea59ed928274ce4cbeb13217f8d38b
#
_entry.id   3aea59ed928274ce4cbeb13217f8d38b
#
_cell.length_a   1.000
_cell.length_b   1.000
_cell.length_c   1.000
_cell.angle_alpha   90.00
_cell.angle_beta   90.00
_cell.angle_gamma   90.00
#
_symmetry.space_group_name_H-M   'P 1'
#
loop_
_entity.id
_entity.type
_entity.pdbx_description
1 polymer ?
#
loop_
_entity_poly.entity_id
_entity_poly.type
_entity_poly.pdbx_seq_one_letter_code
_entity_poly.pdbx_strand_id
1 'polypeptide(L)'
;MLVTFRIVDTQSRLHTKPATITARQLAKLATTLRDYRMVIDVDPSEIEHLPVNFEFNANSIALAKLAGLFDWREDIIAIVEEAQFLGRSLRVERVPDSTDLQLCVSEHIALANDMSLREDTAAKLFAAIGINPATRTSISIDRLGDLLRQPSMAKAFDNLRIRTIYDQLAMTVTTDCGEQQPRLAWA
;
A
#
# COMPACT_ATOMS: atom_id res chain seq x y z
N MET A 1 8.96 -16.91 7.36
CA MET A 1 8.47 -15.98 6.31
C MET A 1 7.62 -14.89 6.98
N LEU A 2 7.52 -13.71 6.40
CA LEU A 2 6.62 -12.65 6.84
C LEU A 2 5.41 -12.63 5.91
N VAL A 3 4.23 -12.34 6.47
CA VAL A 3 3.00 -12.06 5.73
C VAL A 3 2.69 -10.59 5.93
N THR A 4 2.60 -9.83 4.84
CA THR A 4 2.30 -8.40 4.89
C THR A 4 0.82 -8.17 4.62
N PHE A 5 0.20 -7.42 5.52
CA PHE A 5 -1.20 -6.99 5.43
C PHE A 5 -1.24 -5.50 5.09
N ARG A 6 -1.99 -5.13 4.07
CA ARG A 6 -2.14 -3.73 3.63
C ARG A 6 -3.56 -3.43 3.16
N ILE A 7 -3.97 -2.18 3.22
CA ILE A 7 -5.26 -1.77 2.66
C ILE A 7 -5.07 -1.51 1.16
N VAL A 8 -5.95 -2.10 0.36
CA VAL A 8 -5.97 -1.90 -1.09
C VAL A 8 -7.40 -1.61 -1.57
N ASP A 9 -7.51 -0.90 -2.68
CA ASP A 9 -8.75 -0.77 -3.42
C ASP A 9 -8.49 -1.06 -4.90
N THR A 10 -9.02 -2.19 -5.35
CA THR A 10 -8.92 -2.68 -6.73
C THR A 10 -10.19 -2.39 -7.55
N GLN A 11 -11.22 -1.78 -6.95
CA GLN A 11 -12.54 -1.65 -7.54
C GLN A 11 -12.88 -0.21 -7.96
N SER A 12 -12.41 0.79 -7.21
CA SER A 12 -12.68 2.19 -7.53
C SER A 12 -11.93 2.61 -8.79
N ARG A 13 -12.67 3.24 -9.68
CA ARG A 13 -12.12 3.73 -10.95
C ARG A 13 -11.19 4.93 -10.70
N LEU A 14 -9.99 4.86 -11.25
CA LEU A 14 -9.08 5.99 -11.33
C LEU A 14 -9.41 6.88 -12.54
N HIS A 15 -9.20 8.17 -12.40
CA HIS A 15 -9.41 9.15 -13.48
C HIS A 15 -8.16 9.31 -14.35
N THR A 16 -6.98 9.14 -13.76
CA THR A 16 -5.72 9.25 -14.48
C THR A 16 -5.32 7.91 -15.12
N LYS A 17 -4.46 8.01 -16.12
CA LYS A 17 -3.82 6.85 -16.77
C LYS A 17 -2.34 6.82 -16.42
N PRO A 18 -1.71 5.63 -16.42
CA PRO A 18 -0.26 5.54 -16.27
C PRO A 18 0.49 6.45 -17.24
N ALA A 19 1.53 7.11 -16.77
CA ALA A 19 2.39 7.99 -17.57
C ALA A 19 3.80 7.42 -17.68
N THR A 20 4.33 7.36 -18.89
CA THR A 20 5.71 6.90 -19.14
C THR A 20 6.71 7.85 -18.51
N ILE A 21 7.69 7.31 -17.80
CA ILE A 21 8.81 8.04 -17.22
C ILE A 21 10.15 7.55 -17.79
N THR A 22 11.15 8.43 -17.79
CA THR A 22 12.49 8.09 -18.24
C THR A 22 13.34 7.51 -17.11
N ALA A 23 14.39 6.76 -17.46
CA ALA A 23 15.37 6.27 -16.48
C ALA A 23 16.02 7.42 -15.67
N ARG A 24 16.22 8.60 -16.30
CA ARG A 24 16.73 9.79 -15.62
C ARG A 24 15.74 10.31 -14.57
N GLN A 25 14.45 10.34 -14.88
CA GLN A 25 13.40 10.75 -13.94
C GLN A 25 13.27 9.75 -12.80
N LEU A 26 13.37 8.45 -13.10
CA LEU A 26 13.42 7.40 -12.06
C LEU A 26 14.62 7.60 -11.12
N ALA A 27 15.80 7.89 -11.63
CA ALA A 27 17.00 8.13 -10.82
C ALA A 27 16.84 9.37 -9.90
N LYS A 28 16.26 10.47 -10.42
CA LYS A 28 15.92 11.65 -9.61
C LYS A 28 14.92 11.30 -8.50
N LEU A 29 13.87 10.54 -8.83
CA LEU A 29 12.86 10.10 -7.87
C LEU A 29 13.50 9.26 -6.76
N ALA A 30 14.28 8.26 -7.11
CA ALA A 30 14.96 7.39 -6.14
C ALA A 30 15.89 8.17 -5.18
N THR A 31 16.63 9.15 -5.70
CA THR A 31 17.46 10.03 -4.86
C THR A 31 16.57 10.80 -3.87
N THR A 32 15.46 11.37 -4.35
CA THR A 32 14.52 12.09 -3.49
C THR A 32 13.90 11.19 -2.43
N LEU A 33 13.43 9.99 -2.78
CA LEU A 33 12.85 9.04 -1.82
C LEU A 33 13.85 8.66 -0.72
N ARG A 34 15.11 8.52 -1.08
CA ARG A 34 16.21 8.26 -0.14
C ARG A 34 16.43 9.43 0.83
N ASP A 35 16.42 10.65 0.30
CA ASP A 35 16.59 11.88 1.12
C ASP A 35 15.47 12.05 2.14
N TYR A 36 14.24 11.65 1.77
CA TYR A 36 13.08 11.66 2.66
C TYR A 36 13.02 10.43 3.59
N ARG A 37 14.00 9.53 3.54
CA ARG A 37 13.99 8.25 4.27
C ARG A 37 12.71 7.43 4.03
N MET A 38 12.09 7.62 2.91
CA MET A 38 11.01 6.76 2.44
C MET A 38 11.67 5.47 1.97
N VAL A 39 11.66 4.49 2.85
CA VAL A 39 12.29 3.20 2.61
C VAL A 39 11.60 2.57 1.42
N ILE A 40 12.28 2.63 0.30
CA ILE A 40 12.15 1.57 -0.67
C ILE A 40 12.79 0.38 0.05
N ASP A 41 12.06 -0.69 0.21
CA ASP A 41 12.50 -1.92 0.87
C ASP A 41 13.54 -2.62 -0.02
N VAL A 42 14.71 -2.01 -0.15
CA VAL A 42 15.82 -2.44 -0.98
C VAL A 42 17.05 -2.49 -0.08
N ASP A 43 17.69 -3.63 -0.06
CA ASP A 43 19.00 -3.79 0.55
C ASP A 43 19.91 -2.63 0.10
N PRO A 44 20.55 -1.88 1.03
CA PRO A 44 21.47 -0.81 0.68
C PRO A 44 22.60 -1.23 -0.28
N SER A 45 22.93 -2.51 -0.37
CA SER A 45 23.89 -3.07 -1.31
C SER A 45 23.35 -3.21 -2.74
N GLU A 46 22.03 -3.22 -2.92
CA GLU A 46 21.36 -3.33 -4.23
C GLU A 46 20.98 -1.97 -4.83
N ILE A 47 21.32 -0.88 -4.17
CA ILE A 47 20.96 0.51 -4.57
C ILE A 47 21.51 0.92 -5.95
N GLU A 48 22.52 0.23 -6.47
CA GLU A 48 22.99 0.44 -7.86
C GLU A 48 21.97 -0.03 -8.90
N HIS A 49 21.07 -0.95 -8.52
CA HIS A 49 19.99 -1.46 -9.38
C HIS A 49 18.65 -1.14 -8.73
N LEU A 50 18.12 0.06 -8.99
CA LEU A 50 16.77 0.42 -8.56
C LEU A 50 15.80 -0.67 -8.97
N PRO A 51 15.02 -1.25 -8.01
CA PRO A 51 13.95 -2.16 -8.39
C PRO A 51 13.01 -1.40 -9.32
N VAL A 52 12.64 -2.04 -10.40
CA VAL A 52 11.78 -1.42 -11.42
C VAL A 52 10.32 -1.48 -11.03
N ASN A 53 9.98 -2.18 -9.96
CA ASN A 53 8.62 -2.28 -9.43
C ASN A 53 8.66 -1.93 -7.95
N PHE A 54 8.23 -0.74 -7.60
CA PHE A 54 8.13 -0.30 -6.22
C PHE A 54 7.00 0.70 -6.02
N GLU A 55 6.58 0.84 -4.77
CA GLU A 55 5.55 1.77 -4.34
C GLU A 55 6.10 2.73 -3.28
N PHE A 56 5.55 3.93 -3.23
CA PHE A 56 5.87 4.91 -2.21
C PHE A 56 4.66 5.77 -1.87
N ASN A 57 4.59 6.23 -0.62
CA ASN A 57 3.50 7.08 -0.16
C ASN A 57 3.65 8.50 -0.72
N ALA A 58 2.77 8.87 -1.66
CA ALA A 58 2.77 10.19 -2.27
C ALA A 58 2.49 11.33 -1.28
N ASN A 59 1.75 11.07 -0.19
CA ASN A 59 1.38 12.09 0.79
C ASN A 59 2.55 12.55 1.66
N SER A 60 3.66 11.80 1.67
CA SER A 60 4.86 12.17 2.41
C SER A 60 5.74 13.18 1.69
N ILE A 61 5.43 13.54 0.43
CA ILE A 61 6.21 14.46 -0.39
C ILE A 61 5.28 15.53 -0.97
N ALA A 62 5.69 16.80 -0.87
CA ALA A 62 4.92 17.89 -1.43
C ALA A 62 4.75 17.74 -2.96
N LEU A 63 3.54 18.01 -3.48
CA LEU A 63 3.20 17.95 -4.90
C LEU A 63 4.23 18.71 -5.76
N ALA A 64 4.56 19.94 -5.40
CA ALA A 64 5.53 20.75 -6.15
C ALA A 64 6.91 20.10 -6.25
N LYS A 65 7.33 19.35 -5.20
CA LYS A 65 8.60 18.61 -5.23
C LYS A 65 8.53 17.45 -6.21
N LEU A 66 7.46 16.66 -6.18
CA LEU A 66 7.25 15.57 -7.13
C LEU A 66 7.12 16.09 -8.56
N ALA A 67 6.29 17.13 -8.80
CA ALA A 67 6.12 17.74 -10.10
C ALA A 67 7.46 18.20 -10.71
N GLY A 68 8.32 18.83 -9.91
CA GLY A 68 9.64 19.28 -10.33
C GLY A 68 10.60 18.15 -10.75
N LEU A 69 10.44 16.93 -10.20
CA LEU A 69 11.24 15.77 -10.62
C LEU A 69 10.93 15.32 -12.04
N PHE A 70 9.71 15.60 -12.50
CA PHE A 70 9.16 15.19 -13.79
C PHE A 70 8.96 16.37 -14.74
N ASP A 71 9.74 17.44 -14.53
CA ASP A 71 9.76 18.61 -15.41
C ASP A 71 8.37 19.26 -15.59
N TRP A 72 7.54 19.24 -14.51
CA TRP A 72 6.19 19.83 -14.44
C TRP A 72 5.21 19.28 -15.49
N ARG A 73 5.34 18.05 -15.88
CA ARG A 73 4.42 17.41 -16.81
C ARG A 73 3.02 17.30 -16.20
N GLU A 74 2.01 17.76 -16.95
CA GLU A 74 0.61 17.81 -16.51
C GLU A 74 0.03 16.43 -16.21
N ASP A 75 0.37 15.42 -17.03
CA ASP A 75 -0.07 14.04 -16.81
C ASP A 75 0.47 13.44 -15.49
N ILE A 76 1.73 13.77 -15.15
CA ILE A 76 2.32 13.35 -13.86
C ILE A 76 1.71 14.12 -12.70
N ILE A 77 1.49 15.42 -12.84
CA ILE A 77 0.85 16.24 -11.81
C ILE A 77 -0.53 15.65 -11.48
N ALA A 78 -1.34 15.36 -12.49
CA ALA A 78 -2.68 14.77 -12.30
C ALA A 78 -2.61 13.42 -11.55
N ILE A 79 -1.65 12.55 -11.89
CA ILE A 79 -1.44 11.27 -11.20
C ILE A 79 -1.10 11.49 -9.71
N VAL A 80 -0.18 12.43 -9.43
CA VAL A 80 0.23 12.73 -8.05
C VAL A 80 -0.94 13.33 -7.25
N GLU A 81 -1.68 14.27 -7.83
CA GLU A 81 -2.86 14.88 -7.21
C GLU A 81 -3.93 13.83 -6.88
N GLU A 82 -4.24 12.94 -7.83
CA GLU A 82 -5.21 11.88 -7.60
C GLU A 82 -4.74 10.93 -6.49
N ALA A 83 -3.46 10.52 -6.50
CA ALA A 83 -2.91 9.66 -5.45
C ALA A 83 -3.00 10.34 -4.08
N GLN A 84 -2.63 11.62 -3.97
CA GLN A 84 -2.69 12.37 -2.73
C GLN A 84 -4.13 12.60 -2.26
N PHE A 85 -5.04 12.93 -3.15
CA PHE A 85 -6.46 13.11 -2.84
C PHE A 85 -7.10 11.82 -2.31
N LEU A 86 -6.79 10.68 -2.93
CA LEU A 86 -7.30 9.37 -2.52
C LEU A 86 -6.52 8.74 -1.36
N GLY A 87 -5.44 9.36 -0.90
CA GLY A 87 -4.57 8.78 0.12
C GLY A 87 -3.85 7.49 -0.33
N ARG A 88 -3.62 7.34 -1.63
CA ARG A 88 -2.98 6.16 -2.22
C ARG A 88 -1.48 6.35 -2.39
N SER A 89 -0.79 5.23 -2.49
CA SER A 89 0.60 5.20 -2.96
C SER A 89 0.70 5.49 -4.45
N LEU A 90 1.88 5.92 -4.88
CA LEU A 90 2.31 5.89 -6.27
C LEU A 90 3.11 4.62 -6.52
N ARG A 91 2.94 4.05 -7.71
CA ARG A 91 3.69 2.88 -8.17
C ARG A 91 4.53 3.25 -9.39
N VAL A 92 5.78 2.84 -9.36
CA VAL A 92 6.64 2.77 -10.55
C VAL A 92 6.73 1.32 -10.98
N GLU A 93 6.46 1.05 -12.23
CA GLU A 93 6.54 -0.30 -12.77
C GLU A 93 7.03 -0.29 -14.23
N ARG A 94 7.49 -1.44 -14.68
CA ARG A 94 7.81 -1.66 -16.10
C ARG A 94 6.53 -1.98 -16.87
N VAL A 95 6.37 -1.34 -18.04
CA VAL A 95 5.28 -1.70 -18.95
C VAL A 95 5.49 -3.15 -19.43
N PRO A 96 4.47 -4.01 -19.36
CA PRO A 96 4.57 -5.39 -19.85
C PRO A 96 5.12 -5.44 -21.28
N ASP A 97 6.03 -6.38 -21.52
CA ASP A 97 6.68 -6.61 -22.83
C ASP A 97 7.43 -5.40 -23.42
N SER A 98 7.80 -4.43 -22.57
CA SER A 98 8.54 -3.23 -22.94
C SER A 98 9.70 -2.96 -21.99
N THR A 99 10.63 -2.09 -22.44
CA THR A 99 11.66 -1.50 -21.58
C THR A 99 11.19 -0.21 -20.91
N ASP A 100 10.00 0.26 -21.26
CA ASP A 100 9.45 1.52 -20.76
C ASP A 100 9.05 1.39 -19.31
N LEU A 101 9.21 2.49 -18.60
CA LEU A 101 8.79 2.66 -17.20
C LEU A 101 7.56 3.55 -17.15
N GLN A 102 6.65 3.25 -16.25
CA GLN A 102 5.48 4.09 -16.01
C GLN A 102 5.30 4.40 -14.53
N LEU A 103 4.74 5.57 -14.27
CA LEU A 103 4.23 6.01 -12.97
C LEU A 103 2.71 5.95 -13.02
N CYS A 104 2.10 5.38 -11.98
CA CYS A 104 0.65 5.31 -11.85
C CYS A 104 0.22 5.42 -10.38
N VAL A 105 -1.07 5.67 -10.16
CA VAL A 105 -1.69 5.55 -8.84
C VAL A 105 -1.76 4.06 -8.50
N SER A 106 -1.30 3.70 -7.30
CA SER A 106 -1.36 2.31 -6.81
C SER A 106 -2.75 1.95 -6.29
N GLU A 107 -3.03 0.66 -6.22
CA GLU A 107 -4.17 0.13 -5.48
C GLU A 107 -3.98 0.26 -3.95
N HIS A 108 -2.77 0.41 -3.47
CA HIS A 108 -2.44 0.52 -2.06
C HIS A 108 -2.89 1.85 -1.47
N ILE A 109 -3.73 1.80 -0.43
CA ILE A 109 -4.18 2.96 0.35
C ILE A 109 -3.20 3.18 1.50
N ALA A 110 -2.39 4.23 1.39
CA ALA A 110 -1.31 4.54 2.32
C ALA A 110 -1.76 5.36 3.55
N LEU A 111 -3.06 5.51 3.78
CA LEU A 111 -3.63 6.21 4.95
C LEU A 111 -3.48 5.41 6.24
N ALA A 112 -3.42 4.08 6.13
CA ALA A 112 -3.15 3.19 7.25
C ALA A 112 -1.79 2.53 7.10
N ASN A 113 -1.17 2.21 8.23
CA ASN A 113 0.10 1.51 8.23
C ASN A 113 -0.06 0.04 7.80
N ASP A 114 0.85 -0.42 6.97
CA ASP A 114 1.00 -1.85 6.69
C ASP A 114 1.38 -2.61 7.96
N MET A 115 0.91 -3.85 8.07
CA MET A 115 1.22 -4.73 9.17
C MET A 115 1.93 -5.98 8.65
N SER A 116 3.17 -6.21 9.08
CA SER A 116 3.91 -7.42 8.75
C SER A 116 3.97 -8.36 9.94
N LEU A 117 3.47 -9.58 9.77
CA LEU A 117 3.41 -10.60 10.79
C LEU A 117 4.25 -11.81 10.38
N ARG A 118 4.85 -12.47 11.38
CA ARG A 118 5.43 -13.79 11.17
C ARG A 118 4.32 -14.78 10.80
N GLU A 119 4.65 -15.76 9.98
CA GLU A 119 3.70 -16.75 9.45
C GLU A 119 2.88 -17.46 10.55
N ASP A 120 3.51 -17.82 11.66
CA ASP A 120 2.83 -18.43 12.82
C ASP A 120 1.78 -17.49 13.45
N THR A 121 2.07 -16.20 13.49
CA THR A 121 1.18 -15.17 14.01
C THR A 121 0.07 -14.85 13.02
N ALA A 122 0.39 -14.77 11.72
CA ALA A 122 -0.62 -14.61 10.67
C ALA A 122 -1.60 -15.80 10.63
N ALA A 123 -1.13 -17.03 10.83
CA ALA A 123 -2.00 -18.20 10.94
C ALA A 123 -3.00 -18.10 12.11
N LYS A 124 -2.56 -17.58 13.27
CA LYS A 124 -3.46 -17.30 14.40
C LYS A 124 -4.49 -16.23 14.07
N LEU A 125 -4.08 -15.17 13.36
CA LEU A 125 -4.99 -14.13 12.91
C LEU A 125 -6.05 -14.69 11.97
N PHE A 126 -5.66 -15.46 10.95
CA PHE A 126 -6.61 -16.09 10.03
C PHE A 126 -7.59 -17.02 10.74
N ALA A 127 -7.10 -17.81 11.70
CA ALA A 127 -7.95 -18.66 12.53
C ALA A 127 -8.95 -17.84 13.37
N ALA A 128 -8.49 -16.73 13.97
CA ALA A 128 -9.35 -15.87 14.78
C ALA A 128 -10.51 -15.26 13.98
N ILE A 129 -10.23 -14.79 12.76
CA ILE A 129 -11.24 -14.15 11.89
C ILE A 129 -11.98 -15.14 10.97
N GLY A 130 -11.68 -16.44 11.08
CA GLY A 130 -12.36 -17.50 10.32
C GLY A 130 -12.10 -17.47 8.82
N ILE A 131 -10.90 -17.05 8.40
CA ILE A 131 -10.50 -16.95 6.98
C ILE A 131 -9.52 -18.08 6.64
N ASN A 132 -9.74 -18.71 5.48
CA ASN A 132 -8.75 -19.61 4.88
C ASN A 132 -7.90 -18.82 3.87
N PRO A 133 -6.61 -18.56 4.16
CA PRO A 133 -5.75 -17.78 3.27
C PRO A 133 -5.45 -18.49 1.93
N ALA A 134 -5.61 -19.82 1.85
CA ALA A 134 -5.43 -20.55 0.60
C ALA A 134 -6.56 -20.29 -0.42
N THR A 135 -7.72 -19.83 0.03
CA THR A 135 -8.89 -19.59 -0.83
C THR A 135 -9.26 -18.12 -0.97
N ARG A 136 -8.65 -17.27 -0.16
CA ARG A 136 -8.92 -15.81 -0.18
C ARG A 136 -7.62 -15.05 0.03
N THR A 137 -7.49 -13.95 -0.68
CA THR A 137 -6.33 -13.04 -0.59
C THR A 137 -6.68 -11.70 0.04
N SER A 138 -7.97 -11.48 0.36
CA SER A 138 -8.41 -10.23 0.98
C SER A 138 -9.78 -10.35 1.65
N ILE A 139 -10.10 -9.37 2.51
CA ILE A 139 -11.42 -9.16 3.14
C ILE A 139 -11.78 -7.67 3.02
N SER A 140 -13.05 -7.32 2.77
CA SER A 140 -13.47 -5.91 2.82
C SER A 140 -13.34 -5.36 4.23
N ILE A 141 -12.99 -4.07 4.34
CA ILE A 141 -12.82 -3.39 5.63
C ILE A 141 -14.13 -3.39 6.42
N ASP A 142 -15.28 -3.20 5.77
CA ASP A 142 -16.60 -3.25 6.42
C ASP A 142 -16.85 -4.61 7.08
N ARG A 143 -16.63 -5.69 6.32
CA ARG A 143 -16.81 -7.05 6.87
C ARG A 143 -15.83 -7.34 8.02
N LEU A 144 -14.58 -6.88 7.91
CA LEU A 144 -13.62 -7.01 9.00
C LEU A 144 -14.10 -6.24 10.23
N GLY A 145 -14.60 -5.01 10.06
CA GLY A 145 -15.18 -4.20 11.13
C GLY A 145 -16.38 -4.87 11.81
N ASP A 146 -17.28 -5.50 11.03
CA ASP A 146 -18.40 -6.26 11.56
C ASP A 146 -17.94 -7.46 12.40
N LEU A 147 -16.91 -8.17 11.93
CA LEU A 147 -16.31 -9.27 12.69
C LEU A 147 -15.70 -8.79 14.02
N LEU A 148 -14.89 -7.73 13.97
CA LEU A 148 -14.21 -7.21 15.18
C LEU A 148 -15.18 -6.67 16.22
N ARG A 149 -16.36 -6.18 15.83
CA ARG A 149 -17.41 -5.72 16.76
C ARG A 149 -18.12 -6.84 17.52
N GLN A 150 -17.96 -8.10 17.12
CA GLN A 150 -18.56 -9.23 17.83
C GLN A 150 -17.91 -9.42 19.21
N PRO A 151 -18.71 -9.57 20.30
CA PRO A 151 -18.15 -9.66 21.65
C PRO A 151 -17.21 -10.85 21.87
N SER A 152 -17.37 -11.93 21.09
CA SER A 152 -16.51 -13.11 21.13
C SER A 152 -15.13 -12.89 20.54
N MET A 153 -14.99 -11.89 19.64
CA MET A 153 -13.77 -11.70 18.86
C MET A 153 -12.60 -11.26 19.74
N ALA A 154 -12.80 -10.27 20.60
CA ALA A 154 -11.78 -9.84 21.56
C ALA A 154 -11.22 -10.99 22.38
N LYS A 155 -12.11 -11.88 22.89
CA LYS A 155 -11.70 -13.09 23.63
C LYS A 155 -10.92 -14.07 22.77
N ALA A 156 -11.29 -14.24 21.49
CA ALA A 156 -10.57 -15.12 20.57
C ALA A 156 -9.11 -14.64 20.38
N PHE A 157 -8.90 -13.33 20.19
CA PHE A 157 -7.58 -12.74 20.08
C PHE A 157 -6.76 -12.85 21.38
N ASP A 158 -7.41 -12.66 22.55
CA ASP A 158 -6.77 -12.84 23.85
C ASP A 158 -6.32 -14.29 24.06
N ASN A 159 -7.17 -15.27 23.76
CA ASN A 159 -6.87 -16.70 23.87
C ASN A 159 -5.69 -17.12 22.99
N LEU A 160 -5.56 -16.51 21.82
CA LEU A 160 -4.45 -16.76 20.89
C LEU A 160 -3.19 -15.93 21.21
N ARG A 161 -3.26 -15.06 22.22
CA ARG A 161 -2.17 -14.15 22.64
C ARG A 161 -1.72 -13.20 21.52
N ILE A 162 -2.69 -12.68 20.75
CA ILE A 162 -2.46 -11.72 19.65
C ILE A 162 -3.32 -10.45 19.81
N ARG A 163 -3.59 -10.02 21.05
CA ARG A 163 -4.43 -8.86 21.34
C ARG A 163 -3.96 -7.58 20.66
N THR A 164 -2.67 -7.35 20.59
CA THR A 164 -2.10 -6.17 19.91
C THR A 164 -2.49 -6.09 18.43
N ILE A 165 -2.67 -7.24 17.77
CA ILE A 165 -3.12 -7.31 16.39
C ILE A 165 -4.60 -6.92 16.28
N TYR A 166 -5.43 -7.33 17.26
CA TYR A 166 -6.82 -6.89 17.32
C TYR A 166 -6.89 -5.36 17.38
N ASP A 167 -6.08 -4.73 18.25
CA ASP A 167 -6.08 -3.28 18.43
C ASP A 167 -5.60 -2.56 17.14
N GLN A 168 -4.60 -3.10 16.47
CA GLN A 168 -4.13 -2.58 15.16
C GLN A 168 -5.22 -2.70 14.09
N LEU A 169 -5.89 -3.84 13.98
CA LEU A 169 -7.00 -4.03 13.03
C LEU A 169 -8.18 -3.11 13.36
N ALA A 170 -8.50 -2.92 14.65
CA ALA A 170 -9.54 -1.99 15.07
C ALA A 170 -9.24 -0.56 14.65
N MET A 171 -7.97 -0.11 14.71
CA MET A 171 -7.55 1.17 14.15
C MET A 171 -7.66 1.20 12.62
N THR A 172 -7.24 0.13 11.96
CA THR A 172 -7.29 0.01 10.49
C THR A 172 -8.73 0.15 9.96
N VAL A 173 -9.71 -0.49 10.58
CA VAL A 173 -11.12 -0.42 10.14
C VAL A 173 -11.79 0.93 10.41
N THR A 174 -11.17 1.80 11.21
CA THR A 174 -11.66 3.17 11.45
C THR A 174 -11.01 4.20 10.53
N THR A 175 -10.08 3.79 9.65
CA THR A 175 -9.45 4.69 8.70
C THR A 175 -10.48 5.15 7.67
N ASP A 176 -10.64 6.47 7.55
CA ASP A 176 -11.53 7.05 6.55
C ASP A 176 -10.87 6.98 5.16
N CYS A 177 -11.45 6.16 4.30
CA CYS A 177 -11.00 5.98 2.92
C CYS A 177 -11.93 6.69 1.91
N GLY A 178 -12.82 7.57 2.36
CA GLY A 178 -13.79 8.27 1.51
C GLY A 178 -14.72 7.30 0.77
N GLU A 179 -14.97 7.57 -0.51
CA GLU A 179 -15.86 6.75 -1.36
C GLU A 179 -15.21 5.47 -1.91
N GLN A 180 -13.97 5.16 -1.51
CA GLN A 180 -13.26 3.98 -1.96
C GLN A 180 -13.86 2.70 -1.37
N GLN A 181 -13.53 1.55 -1.97
CA GLN A 181 -13.96 0.22 -1.51
C GLN A 181 -12.75 -0.55 -0.91
N PRO A 182 -12.29 -0.14 0.29
CA PRO A 182 -11.07 -0.66 0.87
C PRO A 182 -11.20 -2.12 1.29
N ARG A 183 -10.12 -2.86 1.07
CA ARG A 183 -9.96 -4.26 1.46
C ARG A 183 -8.64 -4.45 2.18
N LEU A 184 -8.63 -5.22 3.24
CA LEU A 184 -7.39 -5.73 3.83
C LEU A 184 -6.93 -6.92 2.97
N ALA A 185 -5.82 -6.75 2.27
CA ALA A 185 -5.16 -7.80 1.49
C ALA A 185 -3.90 -8.30 2.20
N TRP A 186 -3.44 -9.50 1.84
CA TRP A 186 -2.22 -10.12 2.38
C TRP A 186 -1.44 -10.88 1.32
N ALA A 187 -0.10 -10.86 1.46
CA ALA A 187 0.86 -11.59 0.62
C ALA A 187 2.06 -12.06 1.45
#